data_deeba47a9ae7ab696af441171d2671d8
#
_entry.id   deeba47a9ae7ab696af441171d2671d8
#
_cell.length_a   1.000
_cell.length_b   1.000
_cell.length_c   1.000
_cell.angle_alpha   90.00
_cell.angle_beta   90.00
_cell.angle_gamma   90.00
#
_symmetry.space_group_name_H-M   'P 1'
#
loop_
_entity.id
_entity.type
_entity.pdbx_description
1 polymer ?
#
loop_
_entity_poly.entity_id
_entity_poly.type
_entity_poly.pdbx_seq_one_letter_code
_entity_poly.pdbx_strand_id
1 'polypeptide(L)'
;MRVLFVGINPGMRSAALGHHFAGPSNRFWKLLFDSRLVPEPIGTEDDHRLPEWGFGITNLVPRATPGIDTLRPAEYVAGALVLRRKVRRWKPDVVALVGVTLCRAVFAIKPAVAISLGLQPESITLEGARIFVLPNPSGRNANFSYQEMLAAFKGLRRITINATVARKLRTTRRGYRGRSAGLR
;
A
#
# COMPACT_ATOMS: atom_id res chain seq x y z
N MET A 1 -5.92 -9.57 4.96
CA MET A 1 -4.71 -8.71 4.76
C MET A 1 -5.03 -7.32 5.30
N ARG A 2 -4.12 -6.70 6.06
CA ARG A 2 -4.33 -5.34 6.60
C ARG A 2 -4.05 -4.26 5.56
N VAL A 3 -2.90 -4.35 4.91
CA VAL A 3 -2.47 -3.38 3.89
C VAL A 3 -1.87 -4.11 2.70
N LEU A 4 -2.25 -3.68 1.50
CA LEU A 4 -1.54 -4.02 0.26
C LEU A 4 -0.78 -2.78 -0.22
N PHE A 5 0.54 -2.80 -0.14
CA PHE A 5 1.39 -1.78 -0.73
C PHE A 5 1.50 -1.99 -2.24
N VAL A 6 1.32 -0.93 -3.00
CA VAL A 6 1.38 -0.98 -4.46
C VAL A 6 2.41 0.03 -4.96
N GLY A 7 3.47 -0.46 -5.62
CA GLY A 7 4.40 0.35 -6.38
C GLY A 7 3.97 0.50 -7.85
N ILE A 8 4.59 1.40 -8.58
CA ILE A 8 4.27 1.57 -10.02
C ILE A 8 4.81 0.37 -10.80
N ASN A 9 6.12 0.17 -10.77
CA ASN A 9 6.80 -0.94 -11.43
C ASN A 9 8.15 -1.21 -10.76
N PRO A 10 8.77 -2.37 -10.96
CA PRO A 10 10.12 -2.61 -10.47
C PRO A 10 11.13 -1.74 -11.23
N GLY A 11 12.03 -1.07 -10.48
CA GLY A 11 13.25 -0.53 -11.08
C GLY A 11 14.20 -1.67 -11.46
N MET A 12 15.21 -1.38 -12.31
CA MET A 12 16.14 -2.40 -12.82
C MET A 12 16.79 -3.23 -11.71
N ARG A 13 17.23 -2.56 -10.62
CA ARG A 13 17.82 -3.27 -9.47
C ARG A 13 16.82 -4.17 -8.74
N SER A 14 15.58 -3.71 -8.57
CA SER A 14 14.52 -4.50 -7.96
C SER A 14 14.21 -5.76 -8.77
N ALA A 15 14.20 -5.64 -10.09
CA ALA A 15 14.02 -6.78 -10.99
C ALA A 15 15.20 -7.74 -10.96
N ALA A 16 16.43 -7.22 -10.95
CA ALA A 16 17.64 -8.04 -10.91
C ALA A 16 17.76 -8.85 -9.61
N LEU A 17 17.34 -8.28 -8.48
CA LEU A 17 17.38 -8.94 -7.16
C LEU A 17 16.13 -9.76 -6.85
N GLY A 18 15.03 -9.59 -7.60
CA GLY A 18 13.76 -10.25 -7.30
C GLY A 18 12.99 -9.65 -6.11
N HIS A 19 13.41 -8.48 -5.62
CA HIS A 19 12.85 -7.86 -4.42
C HIS A 19 12.24 -6.49 -4.70
N HIS A 20 11.23 -6.11 -3.90
CA HIS A 20 10.56 -4.82 -4.02
C HIS A 20 11.38 -3.68 -3.41
N PHE A 21 11.30 -2.49 -4.04
CA PHE A 21 11.94 -1.27 -3.54
C PHE A 21 13.43 -1.39 -3.22
N ALA A 22 14.17 -2.19 -4.02
CA ALA A 22 15.57 -2.55 -3.80
C ALA A 22 16.59 -1.49 -4.27
N GLY A 23 16.15 -0.32 -4.70
CA GLY A 23 17.07 0.77 -5.07
C GLY A 23 17.88 1.22 -3.85
N PRO A 24 19.20 1.51 -3.98
CA PRO A 24 20.07 1.82 -2.85
C PRO A 24 19.66 3.09 -2.09
N SER A 25 19.01 4.03 -2.76
CA SER A 25 18.49 5.25 -2.16
C SER A 25 16.98 5.17 -1.81
N ASN A 26 16.37 3.99 -1.94
CA ASN A 26 14.97 3.83 -1.62
C ASN A 26 14.76 3.77 -0.10
N ARG A 27 13.83 4.57 0.40
CA ARG A 27 13.58 4.75 1.84
C ARG A 27 12.42 3.89 2.35
N PHE A 28 11.79 3.05 1.51
CA PHE A 28 10.57 2.31 1.85
C PHE A 28 10.73 1.44 3.10
N TRP A 29 11.76 0.62 3.14
CA TRP A 29 12.02 -0.31 4.25
C TRP A 29 12.31 0.42 5.55
N LYS A 30 13.16 1.46 5.48
CA LYS A 30 13.43 2.32 6.64
C LYS A 30 12.16 3.03 7.14
N LEU A 31 11.31 3.52 6.23
CA LEU A 31 10.04 4.16 6.58
C LEU A 31 9.05 3.19 7.24
N LEU A 32 9.00 1.92 6.83
CA LEU A 32 8.20 0.89 7.50
C LEU A 32 8.62 0.73 8.97
N PHE A 33 9.91 0.66 9.24
CA PHE A 33 10.42 0.53 10.60
C PHE A 33 10.24 1.81 11.42
N ASP A 34 10.70 2.96 10.94
CA ASP A 34 10.65 4.23 11.66
C ASP A 34 9.20 4.69 11.94
N SER A 35 8.25 4.29 11.10
CA SER A 35 6.82 4.52 11.35
C SER A 35 6.20 3.52 12.32
N ARG A 36 6.95 2.48 12.72
CA ARG A 36 6.48 1.36 13.55
C ARG A 36 5.32 0.58 12.89
N LEU A 37 5.28 0.49 11.57
CA LEU A 37 4.40 -0.43 10.84
C LEU A 37 4.90 -1.88 11.04
N VAL A 38 6.23 -2.07 11.08
CA VAL A 38 6.89 -3.31 11.46
C VAL A 38 7.63 -3.11 12.79
N PRO A 39 7.76 -4.16 13.62
CA PRO A 39 8.31 -4.05 14.96
C PRO A 39 9.85 -3.99 15.01
N GLU A 40 10.51 -4.42 13.94
CA GLU A 40 11.98 -4.53 13.86
C GLU A 40 12.49 -3.99 12.53
N PRO A 41 13.78 -3.61 12.44
CA PRO A 41 14.39 -3.20 11.19
C PRO A 41 14.33 -4.35 10.17
N ILE A 42 13.87 -4.04 8.95
CA ILE A 42 13.84 -4.96 7.82
C ILE A 42 14.44 -4.30 6.59
N GLY A 43 14.98 -5.11 5.72
CA GLY A 43 15.56 -4.68 4.44
C GLY A 43 14.82 -5.21 3.24
N THR A 44 15.44 -5.00 2.09
CA THR A 44 14.91 -5.45 0.80
C THR A 44 14.69 -6.97 0.74
N GLU A 45 15.59 -7.73 1.33
CA GLU A 45 15.57 -9.19 1.30
C GLU A 45 14.48 -9.80 2.19
N ASP A 46 13.91 -8.97 3.09
CA ASP A 46 12.85 -9.37 4.02
C ASP A 46 11.43 -9.17 3.45
N ASP A 47 11.27 -8.84 2.17
CA ASP A 47 9.95 -8.56 1.60
C ASP A 47 8.99 -9.74 1.71
N HIS A 48 9.50 -10.97 1.74
CA HIS A 48 8.75 -12.20 1.97
C HIS A 48 8.16 -12.30 3.39
N ARG A 49 8.66 -11.53 4.36
CA ARG A 49 8.18 -11.51 5.75
C ARG A 49 7.00 -10.56 5.99
N LEU A 50 6.68 -9.69 5.04
CA LEU A 50 5.56 -8.74 5.18
C LEU A 50 4.23 -9.40 5.59
N PRO A 51 3.87 -10.62 5.14
CA PRO A 51 2.67 -11.32 5.59
C PRO A 51 2.59 -11.60 7.09
N GLU A 52 3.72 -11.71 7.81
CA GLU A 52 3.77 -11.90 9.27
C GLU A 52 3.05 -10.75 9.99
N TRP A 53 3.10 -9.54 9.43
CA TRP A 53 2.42 -8.35 9.94
C TRP A 53 1.12 -8.02 9.22
N GLY A 54 0.61 -8.95 8.39
CA GLY A 54 -0.61 -8.78 7.62
C GLY A 54 -0.48 -7.82 6.46
N PHE A 55 0.72 -7.61 5.95
CA PHE A 55 1.01 -6.77 4.79
C PHE A 55 1.25 -7.61 3.54
N GLY A 56 0.95 -7.02 2.39
CA GLY A 56 1.33 -7.52 1.08
C GLY A 56 1.96 -6.40 0.27
N ILE A 57 2.70 -6.79 -0.75
CA ILE A 57 3.39 -5.87 -1.65
C ILE A 57 3.23 -6.33 -3.09
N THR A 58 3.07 -5.38 -4.01
CA THR A 58 2.98 -5.66 -5.44
C THR A 58 3.31 -4.42 -6.26
N ASN A 59 3.49 -4.60 -7.58
CA ASN A 59 3.57 -3.51 -8.54
C ASN A 59 2.31 -3.49 -9.44
N LEU A 60 1.96 -2.28 -9.91
CA LEU A 60 0.90 -2.07 -10.90
C LEU A 60 1.31 -2.66 -12.24
N VAL A 61 2.50 -2.29 -12.72
CA VAL A 61 3.08 -2.77 -13.98
C VAL A 61 4.22 -3.74 -13.65
N PRO A 62 4.22 -4.96 -14.21
CA PRO A 62 5.26 -5.95 -13.92
C PRO A 62 6.60 -5.67 -14.63
N ARG A 63 6.58 -4.88 -15.73
CA ARG A 63 7.76 -4.62 -16.53
C ARG A 63 8.75 -3.70 -15.79
N ALA A 64 10.00 -4.16 -15.67
CA ALA A 64 11.08 -3.37 -15.11
C ALA A 64 11.50 -2.25 -16.06
N THR A 65 11.76 -1.05 -15.50
CA THR A 65 12.27 0.09 -16.27
C THR A 65 13.23 0.94 -15.45
N PRO A 66 14.15 1.67 -16.10
CA PRO A 66 15.02 2.63 -15.42
C PRO A 66 14.25 3.81 -14.79
N GLY A 67 13.10 4.17 -15.38
CA GLY A 67 12.21 5.24 -14.95
C GLY A 67 10.78 5.00 -15.43
N ILE A 68 9.82 5.66 -14.80
CA ILE A 68 8.39 5.50 -15.13
C ILE A 68 7.98 6.18 -16.44
N ASP A 69 8.81 7.06 -16.95
CA ASP A 69 8.66 7.80 -18.21
C ASP A 69 8.63 6.88 -19.43
N THR A 70 9.21 5.69 -19.33
CA THR A 70 9.20 4.69 -20.41
C THR A 70 7.99 3.76 -20.38
N LEU A 71 7.11 3.87 -19.38
CA LEU A 71 5.87 3.11 -19.29
C LEU A 71 4.80 3.70 -20.22
N ARG A 72 4.09 2.83 -20.93
CA ARG A 72 3.02 3.23 -21.86
C ARG A 72 1.70 3.36 -21.13
N PRO A 73 0.79 4.27 -21.54
CA PRO A 73 -0.53 4.40 -20.93
C PRO A 73 -1.32 3.09 -20.86
N ALA A 74 -1.24 2.25 -21.89
CA ALA A 74 -1.89 0.95 -21.91
C ALA A 74 -1.41 -0.01 -20.80
N GLU A 75 -0.15 0.10 -20.37
CA GLU A 75 0.39 -0.73 -19.26
C GLU A 75 -0.24 -0.35 -17.92
N TYR A 76 -0.49 0.94 -17.69
CA TYR A 76 -1.20 1.42 -16.50
C TYR A 76 -2.65 0.92 -16.47
N VAL A 77 -3.35 0.97 -17.61
CA VAL A 77 -4.72 0.49 -17.72
C VAL A 77 -4.79 -1.02 -17.45
N ALA A 78 -3.95 -1.81 -18.11
CA ALA A 78 -3.89 -3.25 -17.91
C ALA A 78 -3.51 -3.60 -16.46
N GLY A 79 -2.53 -2.88 -15.90
CA GLY A 79 -2.11 -3.03 -14.52
C GLY A 79 -3.23 -2.74 -13.51
N ALA A 80 -4.03 -1.69 -13.74
CA ALA A 80 -5.16 -1.36 -12.89
C ALA A 80 -6.22 -2.48 -12.87
N LEU A 81 -6.49 -3.12 -14.01
CA LEU A 81 -7.39 -4.28 -14.07
C LEU A 81 -6.84 -5.48 -13.29
N VAL A 82 -5.54 -5.74 -13.39
CA VAL A 82 -4.88 -6.80 -12.61
C VAL A 82 -4.90 -6.48 -11.12
N LEU A 83 -4.63 -5.23 -10.74
CA LEU A 83 -4.68 -4.79 -9.35
C LEU A 83 -6.08 -5.00 -8.74
N ARG A 84 -7.15 -4.65 -9.47
CA ARG A 84 -8.54 -4.91 -9.03
C ARG A 84 -8.78 -6.39 -8.72
N ARG A 85 -8.29 -7.30 -9.59
CA ARG A 85 -8.40 -8.77 -9.35
C ARG A 85 -7.65 -9.19 -8.09
N LYS A 86 -6.44 -8.65 -7.87
CA LYS A 86 -5.65 -8.91 -6.67
C LYS A 86 -6.39 -8.44 -5.40
N VAL A 87 -6.95 -7.22 -5.43
CA VAL A 87 -7.69 -6.65 -4.29
C VAL A 87 -8.94 -7.48 -3.98
N ARG A 88 -9.71 -7.89 -5.00
CA ARG A 88 -10.87 -8.80 -4.81
C ARG A 88 -10.48 -10.14 -4.19
N ARG A 89 -9.34 -10.70 -4.60
CA ARG A 89 -8.86 -11.99 -4.09
C ARG A 89 -8.37 -11.89 -2.65
N TRP A 90 -7.55 -10.90 -2.33
CA TRP A 90 -6.89 -10.80 -1.04
C TRP A 90 -7.62 -9.95 -0.01
N LYS A 91 -8.59 -9.15 -0.43
CA LYS A 91 -9.47 -8.31 0.39
C LYS A 91 -8.69 -7.54 1.46
N PRO A 92 -7.71 -6.69 1.08
CA PRO A 92 -7.02 -5.86 2.04
C PRO A 92 -7.98 -4.83 2.64
N ASP A 93 -7.78 -4.46 3.91
CA ASP A 93 -8.54 -3.37 4.54
C ASP A 93 -8.16 -2.01 3.91
N VAL A 94 -6.90 -1.88 3.48
CA VAL A 94 -6.33 -0.68 2.87
C VAL A 94 -5.44 -1.05 1.69
N VAL A 95 -5.58 -0.35 0.58
CA VAL A 95 -4.62 -0.33 -0.52
C VAL A 95 -3.78 0.93 -0.38
N ALA A 96 -2.49 0.78 -0.10
CA ALA A 96 -1.53 1.87 0.03
C ALA A 96 -0.81 2.10 -1.31
N LEU A 97 -1.20 3.15 -2.02
CA LEU A 97 -0.63 3.53 -3.31
C LEU A 97 0.65 4.34 -3.07
N VAL A 98 1.79 3.78 -3.44
CA VAL A 98 3.12 4.38 -3.19
C VAL A 98 3.48 5.33 -4.34
N GLY A 99 3.03 6.57 -4.21
CA GLY A 99 3.22 7.67 -5.17
C GLY A 99 1.91 8.25 -5.71
N VAL A 100 1.85 9.58 -5.80
CA VAL A 100 0.70 10.31 -6.36
C VAL A 100 0.42 9.92 -7.81
N THR A 101 1.47 9.72 -8.61
CA THR A 101 1.35 9.27 -10.01
C THR A 101 0.62 7.94 -10.11
N LEU A 102 0.88 7.01 -9.19
CA LEU A 102 0.18 5.74 -9.14
C LEU A 102 -1.31 5.90 -8.87
N CYS A 103 -1.68 6.77 -7.94
CA CYS A 103 -3.09 7.07 -7.65
C CYS A 103 -3.80 7.62 -8.89
N ARG A 104 -3.16 8.55 -9.62
CA ARG A 104 -3.69 9.06 -10.89
C ARG A 104 -3.94 7.96 -11.89
N ALA A 105 -2.98 7.06 -12.06
CA ALA A 105 -3.07 5.95 -13.01
C ALA A 105 -4.20 4.96 -12.66
N VAL A 106 -4.32 4.60 -11.37
CA VAL A 106 -5.33 3.61 -10.91
C VAL A 106 -6.76 4.14 -11.07
N PHE A 107 -6.97 5.45 -10.85
CA PHE A 107 -8.30 6.07 -10.86
C PHE A 107 -8.55 6.97 -12.09
N ALA A 108 -7.65 7.01 -13.06
CA ALA A 108 -7.72 7.87 -14.25
C ALA A 108 -7.96 9.36 -13.90
N ILE A 109 -7.32 9.85 -12.83
CA ILE A 109 -7.47 11.23 -12.35
C ILE A 109 -6.69 12.16 -13.27
N LYS A 110 -7.36 13.22 -13.75
CA LYS A 110 -6.73 14.24 -14.62
C LYS A 110 -5.57 14.95 -13.93
N PRO A 111 -4.51 15.35 -14.66
CA PRO A 111 -3.35 16.04 -14.08
C PRO A 111 -3.69 17.29 -13.27
N ALA A 112 -4.72 18.04 -13.67
CA ALA A 112 -5.15 19.28 -13.00
C ALA A 112 -5.78 19.05 -11.62
N VAL A 113 -6.20 17.83 -11.28
CA VAL A 113 -6.81 17.52 -9.99
C VAL A 113 -5.72 17.26 -8.96
N ALA A 114 -5.73 17.99 -7.85
CA ALA A 114 -4.81 17.76 -6.73
C ALA A 114 -5.14 16.43 -6.03
N ILE A 115 -4.11 15.69 -5.64
CA ILE A 115 -4.24 14.48 -4.82
C ILE A 115 -3.49 14.71 -3.53
N SER A 116 -4.19 14.66 -2.42
CA SER A 116 -3.59 14.76 -1.09
C SER A 116 -2.97 13.43 -0.67
N LEU A 117 -1.86 13.50 0.07
CA LEU A 117 -1.33 12.33 0.76
C LEU A 117 -2.27 11.89 1.88
N GLY A 118 -2.21 10.61 2.24
CA GLY A 118 -3.01 10.07 3.33
C GLY A 118 -4.25 9.32 2.87
N LEU A 119 -5.20 9.16 3.80
CA LEU A 119 -6.45 8.46 3.56
C LEU A 119 -7.31 9.28 2.59
N GLN A 120 -7.77 8.63 1.54
CA GLN A 120 -8.66 9.26 0.57
C GLN A 120 -10.11 9.24 1.07
N PRO A 121 -11.00 10.12 0.55
CA PRO A 121 -12.42 10.13 0.88
C PRO A 121 -13.07 8.74 0.71
N GLU A 122 -14.11 8.44 1.49
CA GLU A 122 -14.81 7.15 1.45
C GLU A 122 -15.45 6.84 0.09
N SER A 123 -15.71 7.86 -0.71
CA SER A 123 -16.18 7.71 -2.09
C SER A 123 -15.12 7.13 -3.04
N ILE A 124 -13.84 7.16 -2.64
CA ILE A 124 -12.71 6.63 -3.42
C ILE A 124 -12.26 5.31 -2.81
N THR A 125 -12.74 4.20 -3.36
CA THR A 125 -12.37 2.85 -2.95
C THR A 125 -11.90 2.02 -4.13
N LEU A 126 -11.17 0.96 -3.85
CA LEU A 126 -10.83 -0.06 -4.85
C LEU A 126 -11.36 -1.42 -4.40
N GLU A 127 -12.41 -1.92 -5.07
CA GLU A 127 -13.05 -3.19 -4.74
C GLU A 127 -13.43 -3.29 -3.24
N GLY A 128 -13.88 -2.18 -2.65
CA GLY A 128 -14.26 -2.06 -1.24
C GLY A 128 -13.10 -1.77 -0.26
N ALA A 129 -11.86 -1.82 -0.72
CA ALA A 129 -10.72 -1.43 0.10
C ALA A 129 -10.57 0.10 0.15
N ARG A 130 -10.24 0.64 1.33
CA ARG A 130 -9.91 2.07 1.48
C ARG A 130 -8.60 2.38 0.79
N ILE A 131 -8.48 3.58 0.27
CA ILE A 131 -7.27 4.03 -0.42
C ILE A 131 -6.45 4.94 0.49
N PHE A 132 -5.16 4.69 0.56
CA PHE A 132 -4.20 5.55 1.23
C PHE A 132 -3.07 5.91 0.26
N VAL A 133 -2.81 7.19 0.05
CA VAL A 133 -1.74 7.65 -0.84
C VAL A 133 -0.50 7.97 -0.01
N LEU A 134 0.59 7.30 -0.33
CA LEU A 134 1.91 7.54 0.23
C LEU A 134 2.78 8.34 -0.75
N PRO A 135 3.73 9.12 -0.27
CA PRO A 135 4.76 9.70 -1.13
C PRO A 135 5.63 8.58 -1.73
N ASN A 136 6.19 8.82 -2.91
CA ASN A 136 7.15 7.90 -3.50
C ASN A 136 8.47 7.91 -2.68
N PRO A 137 8.91 6.78 -2.10
CA PRO A 137 10.08 6.71 -1.23
C PRO A 137 11.41 6.66 -2.00
N SER A 138 11.38 6.76 -3.31
CA SER A 138 12.59 6.79 -4.14
C SER A 138 13.49 7.97 -3.75
N GLY A 139 14.80 7.74 -3.65
CA GLY A 139 15.76 8.81 -3.41
C GLY A 139 15.82 9.88 -4.51
N ARG A 140 15.25 9.61 -5.69
CA ARG A 140 15.06 10.60 -6.76
C ARG A 140 13.89 11.55 -6.51
N ASN A 141 13.06 11.27 -5.52
CA ASN A 141 11.92 12.13 -5.21
C ASN A 141 12.38 13.29 -4.33
N ALA A 142 12.51 14.46 -4.93
CA ALA A 142 12.85 15.69 -4.23
C ALA A 142 11.64 16.45 -3.67
N ASN A 143 10.40 16.01 -3.97
CA ASN A 143 9.18 16.72 -3.60
C ASN A 143 8.81 16.59 -2.12
N PHE A 144 9.36 15.59 -1.43
CA PHE A 144 9.06 15.31 -0.03
C PHE A 144 10.34 15.03 0.75
N SER A 145 10.50 15.70 1.88
CA SER A 145 11.53 15.41 2.86
C SER A 145 11.30 14.03 3.50
N TYR A 146 12.31 13.49 4.16
CA TYR A 146 12.17 12.23 4.90
C TYR A 146 11.10 12.34 6.01
N GLN A 147 11.02 13.49 6.68
CA GLN A 147 10.05 13.70 7.76
C GLN A 147 8.61 13.72 7.25
N GLU A 148 8.36 14.33 6.10
CA GLU A 148 7.03 14.31 5.46
C GLU A 148 6.64 12.88 5.03
N MET A 149 7.59 12.13 4.46
CA MET A 149 7.38 10.72 4.14
C MET A 149 7.04 9.91 5.39
N LEU A 150 7.81 10.10 6.46
CA LEU A 150 7.61 9.42 7.74
C LEU A 150 6.25 9.77 8.36
N ALA A 151 5.85 11.04 8.29
CA ALA A 151 4.53 11.48 8.77
C ALA A 151 3.38 10.75 8.03
N ALA A 152 3.50 10.60 6.70
CA ALA A 152 2.52 9.85 5.90
C ALA A 152 2.47 8.36 6.30
N PHE A 153 3.62 7.70 6.48
CA PHE A 153 3.67 6.30 6.94
C PHE A 153 3.11 6.13 8.36
N LYS A 154 3.37 7.08 9.27
CA LYS A 154 2.74 7.11 10.61
C LYS A 154 1.21 7.30 10.52
N GLY A 155 0.74 8.07 9.54
CA GLY A 155 -0.69 8.20 9.23
C GLY A 155 -1.31 6.86 8.84
N LEU A 156 -0.67 6.12 7.95
CA LEU A 156 -1.11 4.77 7.56
C LEU A 156 -1.16 3.83 8.78
N ARG A 157 -0.14 3.85 9.65
CA ARG A 157 -0.13 3.04 10.87
C ARG A 157 -1.35 3.31 11.75
N ARG A 158 -1.72 4.58 11.96
CA ARG A 158 -2.88 4.94 12.81
C ARG A 158 -4.17 4.31 12.31
N ILE A 159 -4.44 4.37 11.02
CA ILE A 159 -5.67 3.79 10.46
C ILE A 159 -5.68 2.26 10.47
N THR A 160 -4.51 1.62 10.39
CA THR A 160 -4.41 0.14 10.43
C THR A 160 -4.61 -0.42 11.84
N ILE A 161 -4.16 0.29 12.88
CA ILE A 161 -4.39 -0.09 14.28
C ILE A 161 -5.87 0.03 14.62
N ASN A 162 -6.50 1.15 14.27
CA ASN A 162 -7.93 1.39 14.53
C ASN A 162 -8.82 0.34 13.84
N ALA A 163 -8.50 -0.05 12.61
CA ALA A 163 -9.21 -1.11 11.90
C ALA A 163 -9.08 -2.47 12.59
N THR A 164 -7.91 -2.79 13.14
CA THR A 164 -7.67 -4.04 13.88
C THR A 164 -8.49 -4.09 15.17
N VAL A 165 -8.55 -2.99 15.91
CA VAL A 165 -9.35 -2.87 17.14
C VAL A 165 -10.84 -3.01 16.83
N ALA A 166 -11.34 -2.30 15.83
CA ALA A 166 -12.75 -2.39 15.41
C ALA A 166 -13.15 -3.81 14.97
N ARG A 167 -12.26 -4.52 14.26
CA ARG A 167 -12.49 -5.91 13.85
C ARG A 167 -12.53 -6.86 15.04
N LYS A 168 -11.63 -6.73 16.00
CA LYS A 168 -11.66 -7.54 17.25
C LYS A 168 -12.96 -7.33 18.02
N LEU A 169 -13.42 -6.10 18.18
CA LEU A 169 -14.67 -5.78 18.87
C LEU A 169 -15.93 -6.37 18.18
N ARG A 170 -15.95 -6.38 16.83
CA ARG A 170 -17.05 -7.00 16.06
C ARG A 170 -17.09 -8.52 16.23
N THR A 171 -15.94 -9.17 16.27
CA THR A 171 -15.84 -10.64 16.43
C THR A 171 -16.29 -11.06 17.84
N THR A 172 -15.91 -10.30 18.87
CA THR A 172 -16.32 -10.54 20.26
C THR A 172 -17.84 -10.37 20.45
N ARG A 173 -18.46 -9.34 19.83
CA ARG A 173 -19.92 -9.13 19.87
C ARG A 173 -20.71 -10.23 19.15
N ARG A 174 -20.20 -10.79 18.07
CA ARG A 174 -20.83 -11.92 17.36
C ARG A 174 -20.77 -13.21 18.19
N GLY A 175 -19.64 -13.46 18.87
CA GLY A 175 -19.49 -14.63 19.76
C GLY A 175 -20.42 -14.60 20.98
N TYR A 176 -20.73 -13.39 21.49
CA TYR A 176 -21.63 -13.24 22.64
C TYR A 176 -23.11 -13.44 22.27
N ARG A 177 -23.52 -13.00 21.07
CA ARG A 177 -24.89 -13.21 20.58
C ARG A 177 -25.21 -14.65 20.19
N GLY A 178 -24.20 -15.48 19.88
CA GLY A 178 -24.38 -16.90 19.55
C GLY A 178 -24.54 -17.80 20.79
N ARG A 179 -24.16 -17.34 21.98
CA ARG A 179 -24.28 -18.14 23.24
C ARG A 179 -25.58 -17.90 24.02
N SER A 180 -26.30 -16.82 23.73
CA SER A 180 -27.58 -16.52 24.37
C SER A 180 -28.80 -17.12 23.65
N ALA A 181 -28.65 -17.74 22.50
CA ALA A 181 -29.71 -18.36 21.73
C ALA A 181 -29.84 -19.89 21.95
N GLY A 182 -29.06 -20.48 22.88
CA GLY A 182 -29.03 -21.93 23.14
C GLY A 182 -29.62 -22.38 24.49
N LEU A 183 -30.34 -21.50 25.18
CA LEU A 183 -31.04 -21.82 26.46
C LEU A 183 -32.51 -21.45 26.32
N ARG A 184 -33.26 -22.29 25.61
CA ARG A 184 -34.70 -22.49 25.76
C ARG A 184 -35.03 -23.94 25.39
#